data_95ec5e65516b3cfcff8656d7b48ae52e
#
_entry.id   95ec5e65516b3cfcff8656d7b48ae52e
#
_cell.length_a   1.000
_cell.length_b   1.000
_cell.length_c   1.000
_cell.angle_alpha   90.00
_cell.angle_beta   90.00
_cell.angle_gamma   90.00
#
_symmetry.space_group_name_H-M   'P 1'
#
loop_
_entity.id
_entity.type
_entity.pdbx_description
1 polymer ?
#
loop_
_entity_poly.entity_id
_entity_poly.type
_entity_poly.pdbx_seq_one_letter_code
_entity_poly.pdbx_strand_id
1 'polypeptide(L)'
;TTNTKIPLYQDPGWSEGFDVVVHNECLAAVKDKAFVENVVRPHREGLPALLIHCAMHCYRTGDDQWFEFVGMQSPGHGPHYSFTVDNMKPAHPIMKGFGSKFVAPKGELYHSIKLFDTATVLGQANRRGDNKPQVCVWTNSYGDGKVFATTIGHYNETMAEPKYLDMVTRGLLWACG
;
A
#
# COMPACT_ATOMS: atom_id res chain seq x y z
N THR A 1 5.66 -1.76 18.16
CA THR A 1 6.00 -2.58 16.99
C THR A 1 7.49 -2.80 16.98
N THR A 2 7.92 -4.03 17.14
CA THR A 2 9.34 -4.40 17.08
C THR A 2 9.74 -4.53 15.61
N ASN A 3 10.80 -3.85 15.19
CA ASN A 3 11.41 -3.98 13.86
C ASN A 3 12.15 -5.33 13.74
N THR A 4 11.42 -6.42 13.91
CA THR A 4 11.93 -7.78 13.83
C THR A 4 11.27 -8.53 12.69
N LYS A 5 11.98 -9.51 12.13
CA LYS A 5 11.41 -10.39 11.11
C LYS A 5 10.16 -11.09 11.66
N ILE A 6 9.09 -11.12 10.89
CA ILE A 6 7.89 -11.89 11.24
C ILE A 6 8.24 -13.39 11.11
N PRO A 7 8.10 -14.19 12.17
CA PRO A 7 8.51 -15.61 12.13
C PRO A 7 7.84 -16.42 11.03
N LEU A 8 6.56 -16.13 10.73
CA LEU A 8 5.82 -16.76 9.64
C LEU A 8 6.58 -16.69 8.31
N TYR A 9 7.12 -15.54 7.97
CA TYR A 9 7.81 -15.32 6.69
C TYR A 9 9.21 -15.96 6.60
N GLN A 10 9.69 -16.62 7.66
CA GLN A 10 10.93 -17.41 7.61
C GLN A 10 10.71 -18.79 7.00
N ASP A 11 9.48 -19.29 7.00
CA ASP A 11 9.10 -20.52 6.34
C ASP A 11 8.94 -20.27 4.83
N PRO A 12 9.61 -21.02 3.94
CA PRO A 12 9.38 -20.92 2.50
C PRO A 12 7.94 -21.20 2.05
N GLY A 13 7.21 -22.02 2.80
CA GLY A 13 5.81 -22.38 2.55
C GLY A 13 4.79 -21.46 3.25
N TRP A 14 5.20 -20.32 3.80
CA TRP A 14 4.36 -19.46 4.65
C TRP A 14 3.03 -19.04 4.04
N SER A 15 2.96 -18.99 2.72
CA SER A 15 1.78 -18.54 1.96
C SER A 15 0.77 -19.64 1.64
N GLU A 16 1.09 -20.91 1.95
CA GLU A 16 0.20 -22.04 1.65
C GLU A 16 -1.14 -21.92 2.38
N GLY A 17 -2.23 -22.05 1.61
CA GLY A 17 -3.60 -21.98 2.12
C GLY A 17 -4.16 -20.57 2.29
N PHE A 18 -3.44 -19.51 1.90
CA PHE A 18 -3.98 -18.15 1.86
C PHE A 18 -4.46 -17.80 0.45
N ASP A 19 -5.67 -17.24 0.35
CA ASP A 19 -6.23 -16.70 -0.88
C ASP A 19 -5.76 -15.25 -1.15
N VAL A 20 -5.37 -14.54 -0.09
CA VAL A 20 -4.90 -13.14 -0.13
C VAL A 20 -4.14 -12.81 1.14
N VAL A 21 -3.19 -11.88 1.06
CA VAL A 21 -2.45 -11.37 2.24
C VAL A 21 -2.64 -9.87 2.40
N VAL A 22 -2.89 -9.43 3.63
CA VAL A 22 -2.94 -8.02 3.99
C VAL A 22 -1.67 -7.65 4.75
N HIS A 23 -0.81 -6.88 4.11
CA HIS A 23 0.40 -6.32 4.71
C HIS A 23 0.08 -5.00 5.41
N ASN A 24 0.23 -4.98 6.74
CA ASN A 24 0.09 -3.79 7.58
C ASN A 24 1.20 -3.72 8.64
N GLU A 25 2.29 -4.41 8.39
CA GLU A 25 3.49 -4.38 9.22
C GLU A 25 4.31 -3.11 9.03
N CYS A 26 5.21 -2.82 9.98
CA CYS A 26 6.13 -1.69 9.94
C CYS A 26 7.55 -2.18 10.26
N LEU A 27 8.25 -2.75 9.28
CA LEU A 27 9.51 -3.46 9.42
C LEU A 27 10.66 -2.77 8.64
N ALA A 28 10.78 -1.46 8.74
CA ALA A 28 11.75 -0.66 7.97
C ALA A 28 13.22 -1.04 8.23
N ALA A 29 13.53 -1.59 9.41
CA ALA A 29 14.90 -1.97 9.78
C ALA A 29 15.35 -3.33 9.23
N VAL A 30 14.43 -4.16 8.73
CA VAL A 30 14.75 -5.44 8.10
C VAL A 30 15.37 -5.20 6.73
N LYS A 31 16.65 -5.63 6.56
CA LYS A 31 17.46 -5.42 5.35
C LYS A 31 17.93 -6.74 4.71
N ASP A 32 17.45 -7.86 5.21
CA ASP A 32 17.81 -9.18 4.71
C ASP A 32 17.08 -9.47 3.39
N LYS A 33 17.80 -9.42 2.30
CA LYS A 33 17.25 -9.62 0.94
C LYS A 33 16.64 -11.00 0.73
N ALA A 34 17.24 -12.03 1.30
CA ALA A 34 16.72 -13.40 1.18
C ALA A 34 15.38 -13.55 1.93
N PHE A 35 15.27 -12.91 3.10
CA PHE A 35 14.01 -12.85 3.83
C PHE A 35 12.95 -12.10 3.04
N VAL A 36 13.27 -10.95 2.45
CA VAL A 36 12.32 -10.16 1.65
C VAL A 36 11.92 -10.92 0.39
N GLU A 37 12.86 -11.63 -0.26
CA GLU A 37 12.53 -12.50 -1.41
C GLU A 37 11.50 -13.58 -1.01
N ASN A 38 11.67 -14.17 0.18
CA ASN A 38 10.70 -15.16 0.66
C ASN A 38 9.31 -14.55 0.90
N VAL A 39 9.25 -13.27 1.31
CA VAL A 39 7.97 -12.55 1.47
C VAL A 39 7.31 -12.25 0.13
N VAL A 40 8.06 -11.74 -0.85
CA VAL A 40 7.47 -11.24 -2.10
C VAL A 40 7.27 -12.31 -3.18
N ARG A 41 8.00 -13.42 -3.10
CA ARG A 41 7.93 -14.50 -4.09
C ARG A 41 6.52 -15.03 -4.32
N PRO A 42 5.72 -15.40 -3.30
CA PRO A 42 4.35 -15.89 -3.53
C PRO A 42 3.47 -14.89 -4.26
N HIS A 43 3.66 -13.59 -3.99
CA HIS A 43 2.92 -12.53 -4.66
C HIS A 43 3.31 -12.41 -6.14
N ARG A 44 4.59 -12.59 -6.46
CA ARG A 44 5.05 -12.65 -7.86
C ARG A 44 4.47 -13.85 -8.60
N GLU A 45 4.24 -14.94 -7.89
CA GLU A 45 3.66 -16.20 -8.38
C GLU A 45 2.11 -16.18 -8.41
N GLY A 46 1.46 -15.06 -8.07
CA GLY A 46 0.03 -14.86 -8.23
C GLY A 46 -0.79 -14.66 -6.96
N LEU A 47 -0.21 -14.79 -5.75
CA LEU A 47 -0.94 -14.55 -4.51
C LEU A 47 -1.32 -13.07 -4.38
N PRO A 48 -2.62 -12.72 -4.33
CA PRO A 48 -3.06 -11.34 -4.20
C PRO A 48 -2.59 -10.67 -2.91
N ALA A 49 -2.40 -9.34 -2.95
CA ALA A 49 -2.01 -8.57 -1.78
C ALA A 49 -2.77 -7.26 -1.61
N LEU A 50 -2.99 -6.90 -0.34
CA LEU A 50 -3.29 -5.54 0.09
C LEU A 50 -2.11 -5.00 0.90
N LEU A 51 -1.71 -3.76 0.62
CA LEU A 51 -0.68 -3.05 1.37
C LEU A 51 -1.30 -1.81 2.01
N ILE A 52 -1.26 -1.74 3.32
CA ILE A 52 -1.90 -0.65 4.08
C ILE A 52 -0.82 0.14 4.82
N HIS A 53 -0.83 1.44 4.63
CA HIS A 53 -0.11 2.44 5.41
C HIS A 53 1.38 2.11 5.63
N CYS A 54 1.76 1.62 6.82
CA CYS A 54 3.14 1.34 7.19
C CYS A 54 3.86 0.32 6.30
N ALA A 55 3.13 -0.57 5.62
CA ALA A 55 3.71 -1.51 4.67
C ALA A 55 4.57 -0.81 3.59
N MET A 56 4.24 0.45 3.24
CA MET A 56 5.01 1.26 2.28
C MET A 56 6.46 1.51 2.71
N HIS A 57 6.77 1.40 3.99
CA HIS A 57 8.09 1.71 4.56
C HIS A 57 8.89 0.47 4.97
N CYS A 58 8.36 -0.74 4.74
CA CYS A 58 9.02 -1.98 5.13
C CYS A 58 10.27 -2.27 4.29
N TYR A 59 11.07 -3.19 4.78
CA TYR A 59 12.10 -3.94 4.06
C TYR A 59 13.05 -3.09 3.20
N ARG A 60 13.72 -2.13 3.82
CA ARG A 60 14.67 -1.21 3.14
C ARG A 60 16.01 -1.90 2.89
N THR A 61 16.03 -2.84 1.94
CA THR A 61 17.18 -3.69 1.59
C THR A 61 18.30 -2.96 0.85
N GLY A 62 18.05 -1.71 0.44
CA GLY A 62 18.99 -0.90 -0.34
C GLY A 62 18.86 -1.08 -1.85
N ASP A 63 17.89 -1.88 -2.29
CA ASP A 63 17.42 -2.04 -3.66
C ASP A 63 15.89 -1.84 -3.74
N ASP A 64 15.31 -2.07 -4.91
CA ASP A 64 13.89 -1.86 -5.16
C ASP A 64 13.01 -3.10 -4.91
N GLN A 65 13.56 -4.22 -4.44
CA GLN A 65 12.88 -5.51 -4.34
C GLN A 65 11.47 -5.41 -3.70
N TRP A 66 11.37 -4.78 -2.52
CA TRP A 66 10.08 -4.54 -1.88
C TRP A 66 9.24 -3.49 -2.61
N PHE A 67 9.88 -2.44 -3.11
CA PHE A 67 9.17 -1.32 -3.73
C PHE A 67 8.60 -1.65 -5.11
N GLU A 68 9.19 -2.59 -5.85
CA GLU A 68 8.61 -3.16 -7.07
C GLU A 68 7.30 -3.91 -6.76
N PHE A 69 7.28 -4.69 -5.67
CA PHE A 69 6.05 -5.33 -5.20
C PHE A 69 5.00 -4.30 -4.73
N VAL A 70 5.41 -3.29 -3.98
CA VAL A 70 4.53 -2.19 -3.57
C VAL A 70 4.01 -1.38 -4.77
N GLY A 71 4.82 -1.22 -5.82
CA GLY A 71 4.56 -0.37 -6.97
C GLY A 71 4.93 1.10 -6.77
N MET A 72 5.41 1.47 -5.57
CA MET A 72 5.78 2.83 -5.20
C MET A 72 6.86 2.83 -4.12
N GLN A 73 7.74 3.82 -4.17
CA GLN A 73 8.70 4.09 -3.11
C GLN A 73 8.38 5.40 -2.39
N SER A 74 8.35 5.33 -1.04
CA SER A 74 8.23 6.49 -0.16
C SER A 74 9.32 6.45 0.93
N PRO A 75 10.08 7.54 1.14
CA PRO A 75 11.07 7.60 2.21
C PRO A 75 10.44 7.93 3.57
N GLY A 76 9.20 8.46 3.60
CA GLY A 76 8.54 8.94 4.80
C GLY A 76 7.34 9.82 4.48
N HIS A 77 6.87 10.52 5.48
CA HIS A 77 5.68 11.38 5.43
C HIS A 77 5.98 12.76 6.06
N GLY A 78 5.05 13.69 5.86
CA GLY A 78 5.03 14.98 6.52
C GLY A 78 4.39 14.94 7.91
N PRO A 79 4.07 16.10 8.50
CA PRO A 79 3.33 16.20 9.74
C PRO A 79 1.91 15.63 9.59
N HIS A 80 1.28 15.31 10.73
CA HIS A 80 -0.08 14.78 10.76
C HIS A 80 -1.10 15.91 10.58
N TYR A 81 -1.97 15.77 9.58
CA TYR A 81 -3.05 16.73 9.31
C TYR A 81 -4.18 16.10 8.52
N SER A 82 -5.31 16.79 8.43
CA SER A 82 -6.39 16.44 7.52
C SER A 82 -6.01 16.78 6.08
N PHE A 83 -6.19 15.85 5.15
CA PHE A 83 -5.94 16.09 3.73
C PHE A 83 -7.03 15.48 2.85
N THR A 84 -7.19 16.07 1.67
CA THR A 84 -8.18 15.63 0.69
C THR A 84 -7.51 14.77 -0.37
N VAL A 85 -8.06 13.61 -0.63
CA VAL A 85 -7.66 12.68 -1.70
C VAL A 85 -8.60 12.86 -2.87
N ASP A 86 -8.07 13.25 -4.01
CA ASP A 86 -8.79 13.35 -5.28
C ASP A 86 -8.88 11.97 -5.95
N ASN A 87 -10.06 11.63 -6.49
CA ASN A 87 -10.29 10.41 -7.26
C ASN A 87 -9.79 10.58 -8.69
N MET A 88 -8.71 9.90 -9.03
CA MET A 88 -8.05 10.00 -10.34
C MET A 88 -8.63 9.05 -11.38
N LYS A 89 -9.39 8.02 -10.96
CA LYS A 89 -9.93 6.97 -11.84
C LYS A 89 -11.36 6.58 -11.40
N PRO A 90 -12.37 7.47 -11.54
CA PRO A 90 -13.72 7.20 -11.03
C PRO A 90 -14.42 6.00 -11.67
N ALA A 91 -13.99 5.58 -12.88
CA ALA A 91 -14.52 4.39 -13.53
C ALA A 91 -13.90 3.07 -13.02
N HIS A 92 -12.79 3.14 -12.26
CA HIS A 92 -12.14 1.93 -11.73
C HIS A 92 -13.03 1.25 -10.69
N PRO A 93 -13.16 -0.10 -10.69
CA PRO A 93 -14.03 -0.82 -9.75
C PRO A 93 -13.81 -0.47 -8.28
N ILE A 94 -12.57 -0.31 -7.86
CA ILE A 94 -12.19 0.06 -6.49
C ILE A 94 -12.75 1.45 -6.11
N MET A 95 -12.79 2.37 -7.07
CA MET A 95 -13.16 3.76 -6.81
C MET A 95 -14.67 4.05 -6.94
N LYS A 96 -15.48 3.04 -7.26
CA LYS A 96 -16.94 3.15 -7.19
C LYS A 96 -17.37 3.47 -5.76
N GLY A 97 -18.22 4.49 -5.57
CA GLY A 97 -18.66 4.93 -4.24
C GLY A 97 -17.69 5.88 -3.52
N PHE A 98 -16.44 6.00 -3.97
CA PHE A 98 -15.47 6.94 -3.39
C PHE A 98 -15.89 8.41 -3.59
N GLY A 99 -16.63 8.69 -4.67
CA GLY A 99 -16.99 10.03 -5.10
C GLY A 99 -15.80 10.74 -5.76
N SER A 100 -15.91 12.05 -5.99
CA SER A 100 -14.82 12.83 -6.57
C SER A 100 -13.65 13.03 -5.61
N LYS A 101 -13.94 13.03 -4.30
CA LYS A 101 -12.97 13.31 -3.23
C LYS A 101 -13.30 12.54 -1.95
N PHE A 102 -12.25 12.28 -1.18
CA PHE A 102 -12.32 11.78 0.19
C PHE A 102 -11.48 12.66 1.11
N VAL A 103 -12.04 13.10 2.21
CA VAL A 103 -11.30 13.82 3.25
C VAL A 103 -10.84 12.80 4.29
N ALA A 104 -9.53 12.59 4.39
CA ALA A 104 -8.93 11.90 5.53
C ALA A 104 -8.94 12.88 6.72
N PRO A 105 -9.73 12.64 7.78
CA PRO A 105 -9.88 13.59 8.88
C PRO A 105 -8.55 13.90 9.58
N LYS A 106 -7.69 12.88 9.65
CA LYS A 106 -6.35 12.97 10.21
C LYS A 106 -5.47 11.88 9.58
N GLY A 107 -4.24 12.21 9.24
CA GLY A 107 -3.35 11.22 8.63
C GLY A 107 -1.95 11.74 8.40
N GLU A 108 -1.14 10.85 7.85
CA GLU A 108 0.21 11.09 7.37
C GLU A 108 0.19 11.04 5.85
N LEU A 109 0.43 12.18 5.20
CA LEU A 109 0.59 12.18 3.74
C LEU A 109 2.01 11.73 3.40
N TYR A 110 2.13 10.55 2.78
CA TYR A 110 3.40 9.98 2.39
C TYR A 110 3.99 10.68 1.17
N HIS A 111 5.31 10.84 1.16
CA HIS A 111 6.02 11.45 0.05
C HIS A 111 6.37 10.38 -0.98
N SER A 112 5.74 10.45 -2.14
CA SER A 112 6.01 9.55 -3.27
C SER A 112 7.23 10.05 -4.04
N ILE A 113 8.32 9.27 -4.09
CA ILE A 113 9.55 9.64 -4.81
C ILE A 113 9.79 8.83 -6.07
N LYS A 114 9.21 7.64 -6.16
CA LYS A 114 9.25 6.78 -7.33
C LYS A 114 7.93 6.04 -7.48
N LEU A 115 7.38 6.03 -8.67
CA LEU A 115 6.25 5.19 -9.06
C LEU A 115 6.76 4.25 -10.16
N PHE A 116 6.45 2.97 -10.04
CA PHE A 116 6.82 1.97 -11.04
C PHE A 116 5.79 1.94 -12.16
N ASP A 117 6.22 1.59 -13.37
CA ASP A 117 5.37 1.60 -14.58
C ASP A 117 4.22 0.58 -14.50
N THR A 118 4.35 -0.43 -13.63
CA THR A 118 3.32 -1.42 -13.35
C THR A 118 2.19 -0.91 -12.47
N ALA A 119 2.37 0.26 -11.83
CA ALA A 119 1.39 0.85 -10.93
C ALA A 119 0.38 1.76 -11.66
N THR A 120 -0.87 1.68 -11.24
CA THR A 120 -1.95 2.57 -11.70
C THR A 120 -2.46 3.42 -10.53
N VAL A 121 -2.28 4.72 -10.61
CA VAL A 121 -2.75 5.67 -9.60
C VAL A 121 -4.26 5.80 -9.65
N LEU A 122 -4.91 5.61 -8.50
CA LEU A 122 -6.35 5.74 -8.29
C LEU A 122 -6.72 6.97 -7.47
N GLY A 123 -5.86 7.40 -6.55
CA GLY A 123 -6.10 8.57 -5.71
C GLY A 123 -4.83 9.31 -5.35
N GLN A 124 -4.92 10.64 -5.33
CA GLN A 124 -3.82 11.54 -5.00
C GLN A 124 -4.25 12.63 -4.04
N ALA A 125 -3.31 13.13 -3.24
CA ALA A 125 -3.49 14.34 -2.43
C ALA A 125 -2.32 15.29 -2.63
N ASN A 126 -2.56 16.59 -2.51
CA ASN A 126 -1.52 17.58 -2.65
C ASN A 126 -0.86 17.87 -1.30
N ARG A 127 0.48 17.85 -1.30
CA ARG A 127 1.28 18.11 -0.11
C ARG A 127 1.16 19.57 0.31
N ARG A 128 0.94 19.77 1.62
CA ARG A 128 0.90 21.12 2.20
C ARG A 128 2.26 21.81 2.05
N GLY A 129 2.26 23.05 1.61
CA GLY A 129 3.43 23.90 1.45
C GLY A 129 3.88 24.07 0.02
N ASP A 130 4.13 22.98 -0.73
CA ASP A 130 4.60 23.06 -2.12
C ASP A 130 3.59 22.57 -3.15
N ASN A 131 2.44 22.10 -2.69
CA ASN A 131 1.34 21.59 -3.51
C ASN A 131 1.70 20.44 -4.45
N LYS A 132 2.78 19.70 -4.17
CA LYS A 132 3.18 18.55 -4.97
C LYS A 132 2.20 17.38 -4.77
N PRO A 133 1.72 16.76 -5.88
CA PRO A 133 0.85 15.59 -5.76
C PRO A 133 1.59 14.40 -5.15
N GLN A 134 0.91 13.69 -4.25
CA GLN A 134 1.37 12.48 -3.60
C GLN A 134 0.39 11.35 -3.85
N VAL A 135 0.87 10.17 -4.19
CA VAL A 135 0.03 8.99 -4.42
C VAL A 135 -0.50 8.48 -3.08
N CYS A 136 -1.82 8.32 -2.98
CA CYS A 136 -2.49 7.82 -1.77
C CYS A 136 -3.17 6.48 -1.96
N VAL A 137 -3.64 6.18 -3.18
CA VAL A 137 -4.35 4.95 -3.53
C VAL A 137 -3.89 4.51 -4.91
N TRP A 138 -3.50 3.24 -5.06
CA TRP A 138 -3.10 2.69 -6.37
C TRP A 138 -3.28 1.18 -6.42
N THR A 139 -3.20 0.64 -7.62
CA THR A 139 -3.01 -0.79 -7.86
C THR A 139 -1.65 -1.02 -8.50
N ASN A 140 -1.11 -2.21 -8.34
CA ASN A 140 0.12 -2.62 -8.97
C ASN A 140 -0.01 -4.05 -9.53
N SER A 141 0.69 -4.35 -10.60
CA SER A 141 0.89 -5.71 -11.11
C SER A 141 2.31 -6.15 -10.76
N TYR A 142 2.44 -7.27 -10.06
CA TYR A 142 3.73 -7.83 -9.66
C TYR A 142 3.82 -9.29 -10.07
N GLY A 143 4.51 -9.56 -11.20
CA GLY A 143 4.43 -10.86 -11.85
C GLY A 143 2.98 -11.19 -12.23
N ASP A 144 2.49 -12.33 -11.77
CA ASP A 144 1.10 -12.77 -11.96
C ASP A 144 0.15 -12.24 -10.86
N GLY A 145 0.70 -11.58 -9.83
CA GLY A 145 -0.06 -11.10 -8.68
C GLY A 145 -0.66 -9.71 -8.88
N LYS A 146 -1.83 -9.50 -8.28
CA LYS A 146 -2.52 -8.21 -8.19
C LYS A 146 -2.32 -7.62 -6.80
N VAL A 147 -1.94 -6.36 -6.75
CA VAL A 147 -1.72 -5.60 -5.51
C VAL A 147 -2.63 -4.39 -5.47
N PHE A 148 -3.39 -4.25 -4.40
CA PHE A 148 -4.03 -2.99 -4.03
C PHE A 148 -3.26 -2.35 -2.88
N ALA A 149 -3.03 -1.04 -2.95
CA ALA A 149 -2.25 -0.34 -1.95
C ALA A 149 -2.81 1.04 -1.61
N THR A 150 -2.67 1.41 -0.33
CA THR A 150 -3.02 2.76 0.15
C THR A 150 -2.08 3.23 1.24
N THR A 151 -1.65 4.49 1.17
CA THR A 151 -0.89 5.16 2.25
C THR A 151 -1.79 5.63 3.39
N ILE A 152 -3.11 5.65 3.18
CA ILE A 152 -4.10 6.08 4.19
C ILE A 152 -4.25 4.97 5.22
N GLY A 153 -4.27 5.29 6.53
CA GLY A 153 -4.51 4.26 7.55
C GLY A 153 -3.81 4.47 8.90
N HIS A 154 -3.30 5.67 9.20
CA HIS A 154 -2.60 5.93 10.47
C HIS A 154 -3.54 6.03 11.68
N TYR A 155 -4.70 6.65 11.50
CA TYR A 155 -5.63 6.95 12.59
C TYR A 155 -6.94 6.17 12.49
N ASN A 156 -7.43 5.71 13.63
CA ASN A 156 -8.68 4.98 13.73
C ASN A 156 -9.86 5.79 13.17
N GLU A 157 -9.88 7.12 13.39
CA GLU A 157 -10.92 8.01 12.87
C GLU A 157 -10.98 7.98 11.33
N THR A 158 -9.83 7.93 10.68
CA THR A 158 -9.77 7.83 9.21
C THR A 158 -10.11 6.42 8.73
N MET A 159 -9.63 5.39 9.44
CA MET A 159 -9.90 3.99 9.08
C MET A 159 -11.37 3.59 9.31
N ALA A 160 -12.07 4.24 10.24
CA ALA A 160 -13.49 4.01 10.51
C ALA A 160 -14.43 4.71 9.50
N GLU A 161 -13.90 5.59 8.65
CA GLU A 161 -14.72 6.26 7.62
C GLU A 161 -15.33 5.26 6.65
N PRO A 162 -16.67 5.30 6.41
CA PRO A 162 -17.33 4.34 5.53
C PRO A 162 -16.75 4.27 4.12
N LYS A 163 -16.33 5.42 3.56
CA LYS A 163 -15.70 5.47 2.24
C LYS A 163 -14.32 4.79 2.22
N TYR A 164 -13.56 4.91 3.31
CA TYR A 164 -12.28 4.21 3.44
C TYR A 164 -12.50 2.69 3.48
N LEU A 165 -13.41 2.23 4.31
CA LEU A 165 -13.74 0.81 4.45
C LEU A 165 -14.27 0.21 3.13
N ASP A 166 -15.18 0.93 2.44
CA ASP A 166 -15.68 0.50 1.12
C ASP A 166 -14.54 0.40 0.09
N MET A 167 -13.64 1.38 0.05
CA MET A 167 -12.49 1.38 -0.85
C MET A 167 -11.55 0.20 -0.58
N VAL A 168 -11.21 -0.06 0.69
CA VAL A 168 -10.33 -1.17 1.07
C VAL A 168 -10.99 -2.52 0.76
N THR A 169 -12.29 -2.66 1.05
CA THR A 169 -13.06 -3.86 0.71
C THR A 169 -13.08 -4.10 -0.80
N ARG A 170 -13.32 -3.06 -1.61
CA ARG A 170 -13.26 -3.17 -3.08
C ARG A 170 -11.86 -3.48 -3.57
N GLY A 171 -10.84 -2.95 -2.90
CA GLY A 171 -9.44 -3.28 -3.18
C GLY A 171 -9.14 -4.75 -2.97
N LEU A 172 -9.62 -5.32 -1.84
CA LEU A 172 -9.51 -6.74 -1.53
C LEU A 172 -10.19 -7.59 -2.62
N LEU A 173 -11.45 -7.32 -2.92
CA LEU A 173 -12.22 -8.06 -3.92
C LEU A 173 -11.58 -7.96 -5.31
N TRP A 174 -11.09 -6.79 -5.69
CA TRP A 174 -10.43 -6.59 -6.99
C TRP A 174 -9.12 -7.38 -7.08
N ALA A 175 -8.35 -7.46 -6.01
CA ALA A 175 -7.11 -8.23 -5.99
C ALA A 175 -7.36 -9.74 -6.13
N CYS A 176 -8.44 -10.24 -5.52
CA CYS A 176 -8.81 -11.66 -5.58
C CYS A 176 -9.45 -12.07 -6.93
N GLY A 177 -9.82 -11.14 -7.83
CA GLY A 177 -10.47 -11.43 -9.11
C GLY A 177 -11.83 -10.84 -9.23
#